data_fd13738743d9f09f924e822ecb16af67
#
_entry.id   fd13738743d9f09f924e822ecb16af67
#
_cell.length_a   1.000
_cell.length_b   1.000
_cell.length_c   1.000
_cell.angle_alpha   90.00
_cell.angle_beta   90.00
_cell.angle_gamma   90.00
#
_symmetry.space_group_name_H-M   'P 1'
#
loop_
_entity.id
_entity.type
_entity.pdbx_description
1 polymer ?
#
loop_
_entity_poly.entity_id
_entity_poly.type
_entity_poly.pdbx_seq_one_letter_code
_entity_poly.pdbx_strand_id
1 'polypeptide(L)'
;ITMVDAVKKYAGVDWNEVETLEQARELAKEHNIEFEERHKKGDILNLFFEEFVEEHLLQPTFVMDHPVEISPLTKKKPENPEYVERFEFFMNGWEMANAYSELNDPIDQRERFKAQEELLAQGDDEANTTDEDFMNALEIGMPPTGGIGFGIDRMCMLLTCLLYTS
;
A
#
# COMPACT_ATOMS: atom_id res chain seq x y z
N ILE A 1 -9.97 10.34 1.45
CA ILE A 1 -8.72 11.06 1.71
C ILE A 1 -7.57 10.35 1.01
N THR A 2 -6.55 11.08 0.49
CA THR A 2 -5.33 10.45 0.01
C THR A 2 -4.42 10.05 1.18
N MET A 3 -3.52 9.08 0.99
CA MET A 3 -2.56 8.68 2.02
C MET A 3 -1.68 9.87 2.45
N VAL A 4 -1.22 10.69 1.50
CA VAL A 4 -0.41 11.90 1.76
C VAL A 4 -1.17 12.93 2.58
N ASP A 5 -2.43 13.19 2.24
CA ASP A 5 -3.27 14.12 3.01
C ASP A 5 -3.59 13.61 4.42
N ALA A 6 -3.72 12.28 4.57
CA ALA A 6 -3.94 11.65 5.86
C ALA A 6 -2.68 11.79 6.76
N VAL A 7 -1.50 11.50 6.23
CA VAL A 7 -0.23 11.71 6.94
C VAL A 7 -0.03 13.19 7.30
N LYS A 8 -0.31 14.10 6.37
CA LYS A 8 -0.26 15.55 6.67
C LYS A 8 -1.19 15.93 7.81
N LYS A 9 -2.40 15.37 7.83
CA LYS A 9 -3.42 15.70 8.84
C LYS A 9 -3.05 15.17 10.23
N TYR A 10 -2.54 13.97 10.34
CA TYR A 10 -2.36 13.29 11.63
C TYR A 10 -0.90 13.31 12.13
N ALA A 11 0.09 13.19 11.24
CA ALA A 11 1.51 13.30 11.58
C ALA A 11 2.07 14.73 11.45
N GLY A 12 1.35 15.64 10.77
CA GLY A 12 1.82 17.00 10.51
C GLY A 12 2.90 17.11 9.44
N VAL A 13 3.19 16.04 8.70
CA VAL A 13 4.23 15.96 7.67
C VAL A 13 3.60 16.12 6.29
N ASP A 14 3.99 17.16 5.55
CA ASP A 14 3.57 17.34 4.15
C ASP A 14 4.47 16.53 3.22
N TRP A 15 3.99 15.34 2.82
CA TRP A 15 4.76 14.44 1.96
C TRP A 15 5.00 15.00 0.54
N ASN A 16 4.23 16.00 0.11
CA ASN A 16 4.47 16.68 -1.17
C ASN A 16 5.77 17.49 -1.17
N GLU A 17 6.33 17.81 -0.01
CA GLU A 17 7.61 18.50 0.14
C GLU A 17 8.80 17.53 0.22
N VAL A 18 8.54 16.21 0.28
CA VAL A 18 9.56 15.17 0.37
C VAL A 18 9.96 14.69 -1.02
N GLU A 19 11.07 15.20 -1.52
CA GLU A 19 11.54 14.91 -2.88
C GLU A 19 12.43 13.67 -2.94
N THR A 20 13.25 13.43 -1.90
CA THR A 20 14.28 12.38 -1.91
C THR A 20 14.08 11.35 -0.80
N LEU A 21 14.69 10.16 -1.00
CA LEU A 21 14.71 9.10 0.02
C LEU A 21 15.43 9.56 1.31
N GLU A 22 16.50 10.35 1.16
CA GLU A 22 17.25 10.88 2.30
C GLU A 22 16.38 11.77 3.18
N GLN A 23 15.57 12.65 2.58
CA GLN A 23 14.61 13.49 3.31
C GLN A 23 13.55 12.64 4.01
N ALA A 24 13.02 11.60 3.36
CA ALA A 24 12.08 10.68 3.97
C ALA A 24 12.68 9.97 5.20
N ARG A 25 13.94 9.51 5.09
CA ARG A 25 14.67 8.86 6.19
C ARG A 25 14.99 9.83 7.36
N GLU A 26 15.28 11.08 7.06
CA GLU A 26 15.48 12.11 8.10
C GLU A 26 14.18 12.36 8.86
N LEU A 27 13.05 12.54 8.16
CA LEU A 27 11.74 12.69 8.77
C LEU A 27 11.35 11.48 9.63
N ALA A 28 11.62 10.25 9.16
CA ALA A 28 11.36 9.04 9.93
C ALA A 28 12.13 9.04 11.26
N LYS A 29 13.42 9.44 11.24
CA LYS A 29 14.24 9.56 12.44
C LYS A 29 13.73 10.65 13.40
N GLU A 30 13.32 11.80 12.88
CA GLU A 30 12.74 12.90 13.67
C GLU A 30 11.44 12.48 14.38
N HIS A 31 10.67 11.59 13.76
CA HIS A 31 9.41 11.07 14.30
C HIS A 31 9.57 9.74 15.06
N ASN A 32 10.80 9.25 15.25
CA ASN A 32 11.13 7.98 15.90
C ASN A 32 10.50 6.75 15.20
N ILE A 33 10.32 6.80 13.89
CA ILE A 33 9.90 5.67 13.08
C ILE A 33 11.12 4.81 12.74
N GLU A 34 11.07 3.54 13.08
CA GLU A 34 12.10 2.58 12.68
C GLU A 34 11.90 2.18 11.22
N PHE A 35 12.99 2.13 10.46
CA PHE A 35 12.99 1.69 9.06
C PHE A 35 14.25 0.91 8.73
N GLU A 36 14.18 0.10 7.68
CA GLU A 36 15.30 -0.68 7.18
C GLU A 36 16.00 0.02 5.98
N GLU A 37 17.24 -0.36 5.70
CA GLU A 37 18.00 0.23 4.58
C GLU A 37 17.36 -0.04 3.20
N ARG A 38 16.63 -1.15 3.07
CA ARG A 38 15.88 -1.53 1.86
C ARG A 38 14.65 -0.65 1.59
N HIS A 39 14.12 0.02 2.62
CA HIS A 39 12.92 0.84 2.46
C HIS A 39 13.15 2.04 1.55
N LYS A 40 12.28 2.19 0.57
CA LYS A 40 12.21 3.32 -0.35
C LYS A 40 11.31 4.42 0.20
N LYS A 41 11.15 5.50 -0.56
CA LYS A 41 10.34 6.66 -0.14
C LYS A 41 8.88 6.29 0.15
N GLY A 42 8.27 5.45 -0.69
CA GLY A 42 6.89 5.01 -0.52
C GLY A 42 6.69 4.06 0.68
N ASP A 43 7.69 3.20 0.97
CA ASP A 43 7.65 2.35 2.17
C ASP A 43 7.66 3.21 3.44
N ILE A 44 8.48 4.26 3.47
CA ILE A 44 8.55 5.17 4.62
C ILE A 44 7.24 5.96 4.78
N LEU A 45 6.59 6.38 3.68
CA LEU A 45 5.25 6.98 3.74
C LEU A 45 4.24 6.03 4.39
N ASN A 46 4.30 4.74 4.04
CA ASN A 46 3.44 3.73 4.64
C ASN A 46 3.68 3.57 6.15
N LEU A 47 4.94 3.57 6.59
CA LEU A 47 5.28 3.54 8.02
C LEU A 47 4.71 4.75 8.78
N PHE A 48 4.74 5.95 8.18
CA PHE A 48 4.05 7.12 8.76
C PHE A 48 2.54 6.94 8.84
N PHE A 49 1.96 6.31 7.83
CA PHE A 49 0.53 6.04 7.81
C PHE A 49 0.14 5.03 8.91
N GLU A 50 0.85 3.93 9.02
CA GLU A 50 0.61 2.91 10.05
C GLU A 50 0.74 3.48 11.46
N GLU A 51 1.80 4.26 11.73
CA GLU A 51 2.09 4.78 13.07
C GLU A 51 1.15 5.91 13.50
N PHE A 52 0.78 6.82 12.59
CA PHE A 52 0.09 8.06 12.97
C PHE A 52 -1.35 8.18 12.46
N VAL A 53 -1.79 7.33 11.53
CA VAL A 53 -3.08 7.54 10.85
C VAL A 53 -4.08 6.44 11.19
N GLU A 54 -3.71 5.17 11.08
CA GLU A 54 -4.65 4.06 11.14
C GLU A 54 -5.56 4.08 12.35
N GLU A 55 -5.01 4.27 13.55
CA GLU A 55 -5.77 4.29 14.81
C GLU A 55 -6.81 5.41 14.88
N HIS A 56 -6.64 6.46 14.08
CA HIS A 56 -7.56 7.60 14.02
C HIS A 56 -8.70 7.43 13.01
N LEU A 57 -8.67 6.39 12.18
CA LEU A 57 -9.68 6.10 11.15
C LEU A 57 -10.90 5.36 11.74
N LEU A 58 -11.53 5.97 12.74
CA LEU A 58 -12.69 5.38 13.43
C LEU A 58 -13.96 5.43 12.59
N GLN A 59 -14.17 6.50 11.84
CA GLN A 59 -15.30 6.65 10.93
C GLN A 59 -15.01 6.01 9.57
N PRO A 60 -16.04 5.52 8.85
CA PRO A 60 -15.86 4.95 7.51
C PRO A 60 -15.06 5.89 6.61
N THR A 61 -13.87 5.46 6.20
CA THR A 61 -12.92 6.27 5.43
C THR A 61 -12.27 5.44 4.33
N PHE A 62 -12.29 5.95 3.11
CA PHE A 62 -11.46 5.43 2.02
C PHE A 62 -10.13 6.17 2.00
N VAL A 63 -9.04 5.42 2.13
CA VAL A 63 -7.67 5.91 1.94
C VAL A 63 -7.23 5.54 0.53
N MET A 64 -6.85 6.53 -0.26
CA MET A 64 -6.52 6.40 -1.68
C MET A 64 -5.06 6.79 -1.94
N ASP A 65 -4.60 6.51 -3.15
CA ASP A 65 -3.29 6.95 -3.64
C ASP A 65 -2.14 6.36 -2.82
N HIS A 66 -2.15 5.04 -2.72
CA HIS A 66 -1.05 4.29 -2.11
C HIS A 66 0.21 4.35 -2.98
N PRO A 67 1.41 4.36 -2.37
CA PRO A 67 2.66 4.35 -3.14
C PRO A 67 2.86 3.04 -3.92
N VAL A 68 3.56 3.18 -5.03
CA VAL A 68 3.83 2.07 -5.95
C VAL A 68 4.67 0.96 -5.32
N GLU A 69 5.55 1.32 -4.40
CA GLU A 69 6.47 0.42 -3.72
C GLU A 69 5.74 -0.68 -2.94
N ILE A 70 4.64 -0.33 -2.28
CA ILE A 70 3.83 -1.27 -1.49
C ILE A 70 2.65 -1.88 -2.25
N SER A 71 2.64 -1.73 -3.58
CA SER A 71 1.48 -2.11 -4.40
C SER A 71 1.90 -2.83 -5.70
N PRO A 72 2.55 -4.01 -5.59
CA PRO A 72 3.22 -4.65 -6.74
C PRO A 72 2.29 -5.18 -7.84
N LEU A 73 0.99 -5.32 -7.56
CA LEU A 73 -0.01 -5.88 -8.50
C LEU A 73 -0.99 -4.83 -9.02
N THR A 74 -0.75 -3.55 -8.70
CA THR A 74 -1.69 -2.48 -8.95
C THR A 74 -1.22 -1.56 -10.07
N LYS A 75 -2.18 -1.09 -10.87
CA LYS A 75 -1.94 -0.15 -11.96
C LYS A 75 -1.54 1.22 -11.42
N LYS A 76 -0.48 1.80 -12.00
CA LYS A 76 -0.06 3.18 -11.69
C LYS A 76 -1.09 4.20 -12.14
N LYS A 77 -1.22 5.29 -11.40
CA LYS A 77 -2.00 6.44 -11.84
C LYS A 77 -1.30 7.12 -13.03
N PRO A 78 -2.01 7.36 -14.14
CA PRO A 78 -1.39 7.99 -15.31
C PRO A 78 -0.86 9.40 -15.05
N GLU A 79 -1.52 10.15 -14.19
CA GLU A 79 -1.17 11.53 -13.85
C GLU A 79 -0.02 11.64 -12.84
N ASN A 80 0.19 10.60 -12.02
CA ASN A 80 1.29 10.53 -11.06
C ASN A 80 1.70 9.08 -10.79
N PRO A 81 2.69 8.54 -11.51
CA PRO A 81 3.09 7.13 -11.43
C PRO A 81 3.83 6.73 -10.15
N GLU A 82 4.10 7.67 -9.23
CA GLU A 82 4.56 7.34 -7.87
C GLU A 82 3.45 6.68 -7.04
N TYR A 83 2.18 6.90 -7.42
CA TYR A 83 1.01 6.34 -6.77
C TYR A 83 0.24 5.41 -7.70
N VAL A 84 -0.59 4.56 -7.09
CA VAL A 84 -1.38 3.55 -7.81
C VAL A 84 -2.89 3.79 -7.65
N GLU A 85 -3.67 3.20 -8.55
CA GLU A 85 -5.13 3.18 -8.52
C GLU A 85 -5.62 2.15 -7.49
N ARG A 86 -5.44 2.48 -6.19
CA ARG A 86 -5.78 1.63 -5.04
C ARG A 86 -6.50 2.45 -3.98
N PHE A 87 -7.43 1.82 -3.30
CA PHE A 87 -7.94 2.31 -2.04
C PHE A 87 -8.02 1.19 -1.01
N GLU A 88 -7.88 1.57 0.24
CA GLU A 88 -8.24 0.76 1.39
C GLU A 88 -9.41 1.42 2.13
N PHE A 89 -10.34 0.60 2.60
CA PHE A 89 -11.47 1.06 3.39
C PHE A 89 -11.22 0.77 4.86
N PHE A 90 -11.14 1.82 5.65
CA PHE A 90 -10.97 1.74 7.10
C PHE A 90 -12.26 2.07 7.83
N MET A 91 -12.48 1.38 8.95
CA MET A 91 -13.51 1.67 9.92
C MET A 91 -13.10 1.11 11.28
N ASN A 92 -13.27 1.89 12.35
CA ASN A 92 -12.88 1.51 13.71
C ASN A 92 -11.37 1.24 13.87
N GLY A 93 -10.53 1.92 13.10
CA GLY A 93 -9.08 1.68 13.06
C GLY A 93 -8.67 0.38 12.38
N TRP A 94 -9.59 -0.30 11.67
CA TRP A 94 -9.32 -1.56 10.97
C TRP A 94 -9.46 -1.39 9.47
N GLU A 95 -8.55 -1.94 8.71
CA GLU A 95 -8.72 -2.18 7.29
C GLU A 95 -9.84 -3.20 7.08
N MET A 96 -10.92 -2.77 6.47
CA MET A 96 -12.12 -3.57 6.19
C MET A 96 -12.12 -4.17 4.79
N ALA A 97 -11.54 -3.45 3.84
CA ALA A 97 -11.41 -3.86 2.45
C ALA A 97 -10.23 -3.19 1.78
N ASN A 98 -9.70 -3.85 0.77
CA ASN A 98 -8.63 -3.37 -0.11
C ASN A 98 -9.04 -3.63 -1.56
N ALA A 99 -8.95 -2.60 -2.41
CA ALA A 99 -9.37 -2.70 -3.79
C ALA A 99 -8.47 -1.86 -4.71
N TYR A 100 -8.26 -2.35 -5.92
CA TYR A 100 -7.43 -1.67 -6.90
C TYR A 100 -7.75 -2.04 -8.34
N SER A 101 -7.29 -1.20 -9.27
CA SER A 101 -7.21 -1.55 -10.68
C SER A 101 -6.05 -2.53 -10.87
N GLU A 102 -6.36 -3.71 -11.39
CA GLU A 102 -5.36 -4.75 -11.64
C GLU A 102 -4.32 -4.28 -12.67
N LEU A 103 -3.05 -4.50 -12.38
CA LEU A 103 -1.99 -4.25 -13.34
C LEU A 103 -2.09 -5.25 -14.48
N ASN A 104 -2.45 -4.77 -15.65
CA ASN A 104 -2.66 -5.59 -16.85
C ASN A 104 -1.61 -5.39 -17.96
N ASP A 105 -0.50 -4.73 -17.63
CA ASP A 105 0.67 -4.62 -18.48
C ASP A 105 1.72 -5.67 -18.06
N PRO A 106 1.99 -6.71 -18.91
CA PRO A 106 2.93 -7.75 -18.55
C PRO A 106 4.38 -7.25 -18.44
N ILE A 107 4.75 -6.15 -19.12
CA ILE A 107 6.10 -5.60 -19.04
C ILE A 107 6.30 -4.93 -17.68
N ASP A 108 5.39 -4.04 -17.27
CA ASP A 108 5.44 -3.41 -15.94
C ASP A 108 5.35 -4.48 -14.83
N GLN A 109 4.50 -5.50 -15.00
CA GLN A 109 4.38 -6.57 -14.00
C GLN A 109 5.67 -7.36 -13.81
N ARG A 110 6.40 -7.69 -14.88
CA ARG A 110 7.71 -8.36 -14.77
C ARG A 110 8.73 -7.50 -14.04
N GLU A 111 8.75 -6.20 -14.30
CA GLU A 111 9.64 -5.26 -13.59
C GLU A 111 9.30 -5.21 -12.09
N ARG A 112 8.00 -5.22 -11.75
CA ARG A 112 7.55 -5.25 -10.35
C ARG A 112 7.95 -6.53 -9.63
N PHE A 113 7.74 -7.69 -10.26
CA PHE A 113 8.16 -8.98 -9.69
C PHE A 113 9.67 -9.06 -9.50
N LYS A 114 10.45 -8.57 -10.46
CA LYS A 114 11.90 -8.51 -10.31
C LYS A 114 12.32 -7.65 -9.10
N ALA A 115 11.66 -6.52 -8.89
CA ALA A 115 11.91 -5.68 -7.71
C ALA A 115 11.52 -6.41 -6.40
N GLN A 116 10.46 -7.21 -6.40
CA GLN A 116 10.07 -8.03 -5.26
C GLN A 116 11.10 -9.15 -4.97
N GLU A 117 11.63 -9.80 -6.00
CA GLU A 117 12.70 -10.80 -5.85
C GLU A 117 13.99 -10.18 -5.28
N GLU A 118 14.31 -8.96 -5.66
CA GLU A 118 15.44 -8.22 -5.08
C GLU A 118 15.21 -7.92 -3.60
N LEU A 119 14.00 -7.60 -3.18
CA LEU A 119 13.62 -7.40 -1.77
C LEU A 119 13.70 -8.73 -0.99
N LEU A 120 13.19 -9.81 -1.56
CA LEU A 120 13.29 -11.15 -0.97
C LEU A 120 14.76 -11.55 -0.75
N ALA A 121 15.63 -11.29 -1.72
CA ALA A 121 17.08 -11.54 -1.59
C ALA A 121 17.74 -10.68 -0.49
N GLN A 122 17.14 -9.57 -0.10
CA GLN A 122 17.58 -8.70 1.00
C GLN A 122 16.95 -9.09 2.36
N GLY A 123 16.15 -10.15 2.41
CA GLY A 123 15.56 -10.69 3.63
C GLY A 123 14.13 -10.20 3.92
N ASP A 124 13.42 -9.74 2.91
CA ASP A 124 12.00 -9.41 3.02
C ASP A 124 11.14 -10.67 2.84
N ASP A 125 10.71 -11.25 3.95
CA ASP A 125 9.91 -12.49 3.94
C ASP A 125 8.48 -12.30 3.38
N GLU A 126 8.02 -11.06 3.23
CA GLU A 126 6.71 -10.72 2.67
C GLU A 126 6.75 -10.48 1.15
N ALA A 127 7.94 -10.34 0.57
CA ALA A 127 8.11 -10.12 -0.85
C ALA A 127 7.72 -11.36 -1.67
N ASN A 128 7.13 -11.11 -2.85
CA ASN A 128 6.62 -12.17 -3.71
C ASN A 128 7.69 -12.66 -4.72
N THR A 129 7.65 -13.96 -5.01
CA THR A 129 8.39 -14.53 -6.13
C THR A 129 7.59 -14.38 -7.43
N THR A 130 8.29 -14.39 -8.57
CA THR A 130 7.63 -14.37 -9.88
C THR A 130 6.81 -15.66 -10.08
N ASP A 131 5.53 -15.50 -10.37
CA ASP A 131 4.63 -16.56 -10.80
C ASP A 131 4.59 -16.58 -12.35
N GLU A 132 5.29 -17.52 -12.95
CA GLU A 132 5.36 -17.63 -14.41
C GLU A 132 4.03 -18.05 -15.04
N ASP A 133 3.18 -18.81 -14.34
CA ASP A 133 1.85 -19.17 -14.85
C ASP A 133 0.94 -17.94 -14.89
N PHE A 134 1.00 -17.11 -13.86
CA PHE A 134 0.32 -15.81 -13.85
C PHE A 134 0.85 -14.89 -14.95
N MET A 135 2.18 -14.81 -15.14
CA MET A 135 2.79 -14.00 -16.20
C MET A 135 2.36 -14.45 -17.59
N ASN A 136 2.36 -15.76 -17.85
CA ASN A 136 1.89 -16.31 -19.12
C ASN A 136 0.42 -15.98 -19.38
N ALA A 137 -0.44 -16.08 -18.35
CA ALA A 137 -1.84 -15.70 -18.47
C ALA A 137 -2.01 -14.20 -18.77
N LEU A 138 -1.21 -13.35 -18.14
CA LEU A 138 -1.23 -11.91 -18.36
C LEU A 138 -0.78 -11.54 -19.79
N GLU A 139 0.22 -12.22 -20.33
CA GLU A 139 0.71 -12.04 -21.72
C GLU A 139 -0.32 -12.46 -22.77
N ILE A 140 -1.17 -13.44 -22.49
CA ILE A 140 -2.29 -13.82 -23.36
C ILE A 140 -3.31 -12.68 -23.42
N GLY A 141 -3.54 -11.97 -22.33
CA GLY A 141 -4.33 -10.77 -22.24
C GLY A 141 -5.24 -10.74 -21.02
N MET A 142 -5.17 -9.63 -20.30
CA MET A 142 -6.08 -9.28 -19.21
C MET A 142 -6.83 -8.00 -19.54
N PRO A 143 -8.17 -8.02 -19.60
CA PRO A 143 -8.96 -6.80 -19.84
C PRO A 143 -8.81 -5.84 -18.64
N PRO A 144 -9.17 -4.56 -18.80
CA PRO A 144 -9.30 -3.66 -17.65
C PRO A 144 -10.19 -4.28 -16.58
N THR A 145 -9.64 -4.51 -15.42
CA THR A 145 -10.27 -5.27 -14.33
C THR A 145 -10.01 -4.54 -13.00
N GLY A 146 -10.98 -4.51 -12.12
CA GLY A 146 -10.83 -4.10 -10.73
C GLY A 146 -11.05 -5.30 -9.81
N GLY A 147 -10.21 -5.42 -8.80
CA GLY A 147 -10.33 -6.42 -7.74
C GLY A 147 -10.67 -5.77 -6.40
N ILE A 148 -11.33 -6.53 -5.52
CA ILE A 148 -11.61 -6.12 -4.14
C ILE A 148 -11.57 -7.31 -3.20
N GLY A 149 -10.86 -7.15 -2.07
CA GLY A 149 -10.90 -8.06 -0.95
C GLY A 149 -11.63 -7.45 0.25
N PHE A 150 -12.49 -8.24 0.90
CA PHE A 150 -13.19 -7.85 2.14
C PHE A 150 -12.77 -8.72 3.31
N GLY A 151 -12.53 -8.10 4.45
CA GLY A 151 -12.38 -8.78 5.74
C GLY A 151 -13.74 -9.22 6.29
N ILE A 152 -14.21 -10.41 5.91
CA ILE A 152 -15.53 -10.91 6.34
C ILE A 152 -15.62 -11.04 7.87
N ASP A 153 -14.58 -11.52 8.53
CA ASP A 153 -14.55 -11.63 9.99
C ASP A 153 -14.61 -10.26 10.65
N ARG A 154 -13.85 -9.28 10.14
CA ARG A 154 -13.89 -7.89 10.62
C ARG A 154 -15.28 -7.28 10.44
N MET A 155 -15.92 -7.51 9.29
CA MET A 155 -17.29 -7.07 9.02
C MET A 155 -18.28 -7.70 10.00
N CYS A 156 -18.18 -9.00 10.25
CA CYS A 156 -19.01 -9.69 11.24
C CYS A 156 -18.83 -9.10 12.64
N MET A 157 -17.58 -8.85 13.07
CA MET A 157 -17.29 -8.24 14.37
C MET A 157 -17.96 -6.87 14.53
N LEU A 158 -17.89 -6.02 13.49
CA LEU A 158 -18.54 -4.71 13.52
C LEU A 158 -20.08 -4.82 13.59
N LEU A 159 -20.68 -5.67 12.74
CA LEU A 159 -22.13 -5.81 12.66
C LEU A 159 -22.74 -6.42 13.94
N THR A 160 -22.03 -7.28 14.61
CA THR A 160 -22.49 -7.95 15.83
C THR A 160 -22.03 -7.26 17.11
N CYS A 161 -21.16 -6.26 17.02
CA CYS A 161 -20.49 -5.61 18.17
C CYS A 161 -19.72 -6.61 19.04
N LEU A 162 -19.21 -7.68 18.47
CA LEU A 162 -18.45 -8.73 19.15
C LEU A 162 -17.03 -8.77 18.62
N LEU A 163 -16.04 -8.70 19.52
CA LEU A 163 -14.65 -8.96 19.17
C LEU A 163 -14.41 -10.47 19.15
N TYR A 164 -13.99 -10.99 18.02
CA TYR A 164 -13.48 -12.36 17.93
C TYR A 164 -11.96 -12.29 18.15
N THR A 165 -11.53 -12.82 19.29
CA THR A 165 -10.11 -13.03 19.59
C THR A 165 -9.84 -14.52 19.51
N SER A 166 -9.16 -14.94 18.45
CA SER A 166 -8.64 -16.31 18.33
C SER A 166 -7.41 -16.49 19.18
#